data_60dd620c78811078d677339da7eb7706
#
_entry.id   60dd620c78811078d677339da7eb7706
#
_cell.length_a   1.000
_cell.length_b   1.000
_cell.length_c   1.000
_cell.angle_alpha   90.00
_cell.angle_beta   90.00
_cell.angle_gamma   90.00
#
_symmetry.space_group_name_H-M   'P 1'
#
loop_
_entity.id
_entity.type
_entity.pdbx_description
1 polymer ?
#
loop_
_entity_poly.entity_id
_entity_poly.type
_entity_poly.pdbx_seq_one_letter_code
_entity_poly.pdbx_strand_id
1 'polypeptide(L)'
;MKKLLLSFCLGTIAISAFGAVTLTKEGVIRSKNARQEIKTIMNGPSAIRKKARAAENSDIIVTPPAGEKKMMLGSSTSYYIFYDAIEQDESYGVAYECIFCDDGSVYLKNPVSMLDWNTYIKGQTTNDGIEFTFPQPLYCAENETIDGEPIIFMADVLEYTEIEDPNNPGVVNMTFIPSTDNHTIKFVKEDDGSYMMEGENMLGITWNNLWQGYGETQLRLEPFNATPVVAPEGLKYDYSYILADELNGWGETVLRPIGIAYDGDDAYITNMASGMPGAVFKGTFDHEKNTLTIPSNQFMGEFFNHYIFMMTGTGYSYYDEFWDEEMISFDISDEPMVLNFDPEQNVFTPVIPEGMEYAYFIFNFGYATTFPCEYYTVDRIYSQGELTDCNPIAPVILGLNDISYMDPNYSYSFEFEIYGDNAEGQILRDDCIFYNLFINGELFTLTADDYPELKDAGYESLTDIPVFLNVGNDIFTSGNYHGVALPAREIETVGVRALYIDGDIRGESEIVTVDKDGNPVLGVENISDDSSVARTEYFDLFGRHIDRTAKGTVVIERKVFSNGSTQVKKVIR
;
A
#
# COMPACT_ATOMS: atom_id res chain seq x y z
N MET A 1 0.74 -25.90 -19.84
CA MET A 1 1.80 -24.90 -19.77
C MET A 1 1.30 -23.47 -19.92
N LYS A 2 0.71 -23.01 -21.04
CA LYS A 2 0.22 -21.61 -21.19
C LYS A 2 -0.76 -21.11 -20.10
N LYS A 3 -1.62 -21.98 -19.54
CA LYS A 3 -2.58 -21.60 -18.49
C LYS A 3 -1.94 -21.47 -17.10
N LEU A 4 -0.87 -22.21 -16.83
CA LEU A 4 -0.15 -22.16 -15.55
C LEU A 4 0.68 -20.87 -15.43
N LEU A 5 1.35 -20.47 -16.52
CA LEU A 5 2.05 -19.18 -16.60
C LEU A 5 1.10 -17.99 -16.41
N LEU A 6 -0.12 -18.07 -16.98
CA LEU A 6 -1.09 -16.97 -16.86
C LEU A 6 -1.61 -16.77 -15.43
N SER A 7 -1.77 -17.86 -14.67
CA SER A 7 -2.22 -17.77 -13.26
C SER A 7 -1.14 -17.18 -12.35
N PHE A 8 0.12 -17.48 -12.64
CA PHE A 8 1.27 -16.96 -11.89
C PHE A 8 1.56 -15.48 -12.24
N CYS A 9 1.41 -15.11 -13.52
CA CYS A 9 1.55 -13.73 -13.97
C CYS A 9 0.47 -12.77 -13.40
N LEU A 10 -0.76 -13.25 -13.19
CA LEU A 10 -1.84 -12.41 -12.65
C LEU A 10 -1.64 -12.00 -11.18
N GLY A 11 -0.93 -12.81 -10.39
CA GLY A 11 -0.59 -12.46 -9.00
C GLY A 11 0.59 -11.48 -8.86
N THR A 12 1.45 -11.39 -9.89
CA THR A 12 2.67 -10.55 -9.90
C THR A 12 2.55 -9.29 -10.76
N ILE A 13 1.49 -9.18 -11.57
CA ILE A 13 1.22 -7.99 -12.40
C ILE A 13 1.14 -6.70 -11.57
N ALA A 14 0.78 -6.79 -10.29
CA ALA A 14 0.75 -5.62 -9.40
C ALA A 14 2.15 -5.01 -9.14
N ILE A 15 3.22 -5.80 -9.24
CA ILE A 15 4.59 -5.34 -9.00
C ILE A 15 5.28 -4.94 -10.32
N SER A 16 4.95 -5.60 -11.44
CA SER A 16 5.57 -5.33 -12.75
C SER A 16 5.10 -4.04 -13.44
N ALA A 17 4.05 -3.39 -12.94
CA ALA A 17 3.62 -2.08 -13.45
C ALA A 17 4.63 -0.94 -13.19
N PHE A 18 5.65 -1.15 -12.35
CA PHE A 18 6.74 -0.20 -12.17
C PHE A 18 7.60 0.00 -13.43
N GLY A 19 7.71 -1.00 -14.29
CA GLY A 19 8.53 -0.94 -15.50
C GLY A 19 7.99 -0.08 -16.63
N ALA A 20 6.71 0.32 -16.59
CA ALA A 20 6.12 1.18 -17.62
C ALA A 20 6.36 2.68 -17.40
N VAL A 21 6.93 3.07 -16.25
CA VAL A 21 7.23 4.47 -15.93
C VAL A 21 8.69 4.76 -16.32
N THR A 22 8.92 5.15 -17.56
CA THR A 22 10.24 5.67 -17.93
C THR A 22 10.41 7.05 -17.31
N LEU A 23 11.01 7.09 -16.13
CA LEU A 23 11.46 8.33 -15.52
C LEU A 23 12.79 8.72 -16.21
N THR A 24 12.83 9.89 -16.81
CA THR A 24 14.12 10.47 -17.19
C THR A 24 14.82 11.00 -15.94
N LYS A 25 16.13 11.25 -16.01
CA LYS A 25 16.90 11.88 -14.92
C LYS A 25 16.28 13.17 -14.36
N GLU A 26 15.33 13.73 -15.07
CA GLU A 26 14.62 14.99 -14.77
C GLU A 26 13.18 14.73 -14.24
N GLY A 27 12.84 13.48 -13.87
CA GLY A 27 11.57 13.17 -13.20
C GLY A 27 10.31 13.43 -14.02
N VAL A 28 10.33 13.17 -15.34
CA VAL A 28 9.17 13.39 -16.21
C VAL A 28 8.23 12.20 -16.20
N ILE A 29 6.98 12.38 -15.78
CA ILE A 29 5.93 11.37 -15.86
C ILE A 29 5.20 11.47 -17.18
N ARG A 30 5.34 10.44 -18.02
CA ARG A 30 4.97 10.47 -19.43
C ARG A 30 3.51 10.20 -19.80
N SER A 31 2.62 9.79 -18.91
CA SER A 31 1.20 9.64 -19.30
C SER A 31 0.22 9.54 -18.12
N LYS A 32 -1.06 9.87 -18.40
CA LYS A 32 -2.19 9.61 -17.48
C LYS A 32 -2.29 8.13 -17.10
N ASN A 33 -1.95 7.22 -18.00
CA ASN A 33 -2.03 5.76 -17.76
C ASN A 33 -0.97 5.28 -16.76
N ALA A 34 0.27 5.76 -16.86
CA ALA A 34 1.33 5.43 -15.89
C ALA A 34 0.98 5.88 -14.48
N ARG A 35 0.32 7.04 -14.34
CA ARG A 35 -0.18 7.56 -13.06
C ARG A 35 -1.31 6.72 -12.47
N GLN A 36 -2.21 6.20 -13.33
CA GLN A 36 -3.28 5.28 -12.94
C GLN A 36 -2.71 3.96 -12.42
N GLU A 37 -1.65 3.45 -13.06
CA GLU A 37 -0.96 2.23 -12.68
C GLU A 37 -0.26 2.38 -11.32
N ILE A 38 0.45 3.48 -11.07
CA ILE A 38 1.06 3.76 -9.75
C ILE A 38 -0.02 3.83 -8.66
N LYS A 39 -1.11 4.55 -8.89
CA LYS A 39 -2.22 4.65 -7.94
C LYS A 39 -2.90 3.30 -7.71
N THR A 40 -3.03 2.48 -8.75
CA THR A 40 -3.57 1.11 -8.67
C THR A 40 -2.63 0.19 -7.91
N ILE A 41 -1.30 0.37 -8.00
CA ILE A 41 -0.31 -0.41 -7.25
C ILE A 41 -0.37 -0.07 -5.77
N MET A 42 -0.47 1.21 -5.41
CA MET A 42 -0.57 1.67 -4.02
C MET A 42 -1.91 1.32 -3.37
N ASN A 43 -2.99 1.29 -4.18
CA ASN A 43 -4.36 1.01 -3.74
C ASN A 43 -4.89 -0.33 -4.27
N GLY A 44 -4.06 -1.12 -4.95
CA GLY A 44 -4.43 -2.45 -5.43
C GLY A 44 -4.50 -3.46 -4.29
N PRO A 45 -5.17 -4.60 -4.50
CA PRO A 45 -5.12 -5.70 -3.57
C PRO A 45 -3.66 -5.98 -3.26
N SER A 46 -3.32 -6.04 -1.97
CA SER A 46 -1.98 -6.41 -1.55
C SER A 46 -1.57 -7.64 -2.35
N ALA A 47 -0.56 -7.48 -3.19
CA ALA A 47 -0.05 -8.56 -4.01
C ALA A 47 0.17 -9.73 -3.05
N ILE A 48 -0.51 -10.83 -3.31
CA ILE A 48 -0.72 -11.96 -2.43
C ILE A 48 0.59 -12.26 -1.72
N ARG A 49 0.70 -11.85 -0.44
CA ARG A 49 1.77 -12.30 0.45
C ARG A 49 1.51 -13.78 0.74
N LYS A 50 1.75 -14.62 -0.26
CA LYS A 50 1.76 -16.06 -0.03
C LYS A 50 2.99 -16.35 0.81
N LYS A 51 2.81 -16.55 2.10
CA LYS A 51 3.87 -17.10 2.94
C LYS A 51 4.26 -18.44 2.35
N ALA A 52 5.54 -18.61 2.01
CA ALA A 52 6.05 -19.93 1.71
C ALA A 52 5.92 -20.78 2.98
N ARG A 53 5.00 -21.74 2.99
CA ARG A 53 5.06 -22.81 3.97
C ARG A 53 6.12 -23.79 3.51
N ALA A 54 7.07 -24.11 4.39
CA ALA A 54 7.93 -25.24 4.16
C ALA A 54 7.05 -26.48 4.01
N ALA A 55 7.03 -27.07 2.81
CA ALA A 55 6.45 -28.41 2.66
C ALA A 55 7.17 -29.33 3.66
N GLU A 56 6.46 -30.27 4.27
CA GLU A 56 6.98 -31.13 5.35
C GLU A 56 8.32 -31.85 5.04
N ASN A 57 8.81 -31.76 3.80
CA ASN A 57 10.05 -32.34 3.30
C ASN A 57 10.89 -31.37 2.44
N SER A 58 10.70 -30.04 2.48
CA SER A 58 11.49 -29.12 1.70
C SER A 58 12.61 -28.50 2.53
N ASP A 59 13.79 -28.35 1.91
CA ASP A 59 14.92 -27.61 2.49
C ASP A 59 14.75 -26.08 2.41
N ILE A 60 13.51 -25.59 2.24
CA ILE A 60 13.19 -24.17 2.19
C ILE A 60 13.43 -23.54 3.57
N ILE A 61 14.26 -22.52 3.61
CA ILE A 61 14.63 -21.84 4.84
C ILE A 61 13.64 -20.71 5.10
N VAL A 62 12.71 -20.90 6.02
CA VAL A 62 11.75 -19.88 6.50
C VAL A 62 12.17 -19.27 7.83
N THR A 63 12.97 -20.00 8.62
CA THR A 63 13.50 -19.56 9.91
C THR A 63 14.99 -19.89 9.98
N PRO A 64 15.87 -18.93 9.72
CA PRO A 64 17.31 -19.14 9.80
C PRO A 64 17.75 -19.29 11.27
N PRO A 65 18.97 -19.85 11.52
CA PRO A 65 19.57 -19.85 12.85
C PRO A 65 19.77 -18.44 13.41
N ALA A 66 19.91 -18.36 14.73
CA ALA A 66 20.23 -17.09 15.39
C ALA A 66 21.59 -16.56 14.94
N GLY A 67 21.67 -15.26 14.66
CA GLY A 67 22.88 -14.58 14.21
C GLY A 67 22.74 -13.05 14.33
N GLU A 68 23.77 -12.33 13.93
CA GLU A 68 23.73 -10.88 13.83
C GLU A 68 22.87 -10.47 12.62
N LYS A 69 21.70 -9.88 12.89
CA LYS A 69 20.81 -9.35 11.86
C LYS A 69 21.30 -8.01 11.38
N LYS A 70 21.48 -7.86 10.07
CA LYS A 70 21.79 -6.60 9.40
C LYS A 70 20.75 -6.27 8.37
N MET A 71 20.23 -5.05 8.46
CA MET A 71 19.38 -4.50 7.41
C MET A 71 20.26 -3.87 6.34
N MET A 72 19.91 -4.10 5.08
CA MET A 72 20.66 -3.64 3.93
C MET A 72 19.70 -2.95 2.97
N LEU A 73 20.15 -1.86 2.38
CA LEU A 73 19.48 -1.19 1.27
C LEU A 73 20.02 -1.77 -0.04
N GLY A 74 19.13 -2.31 -0.85
CA GLY A 74 19.51 -2.97 -2.10
C GLY A 74 19.27 -2.12 -3.33
N SER A 75 20.15 -2.26 -4.32
CA SER A 75 19.95 -1.81 -5.70
C SER A 75 20.45 -2.88 -6.66
N SER A 76 19.77 -3.03 -7.81
CA SER A 76 20.08 -4.05 -8.81
C SER A 76 19.50 -3.69 -10.16
N THR A 77 19.90 -4.45 -11.19
CA THR A 77 19.16 -4.52 -12.44
C THR A 77 18.28 -5.76 -12.39
N SER A 78 16.96 -5.56 -12.38
CA SER A 78 15.96 -6.62 -12.36
C SER A 78 15.53 -6.98 -13.77
N TYR A 79 15.39 -8.29 -14.05
CA TYR A 79 14.86 -8.83 -15.30
C TYR A 79 13.58 -9.57 -15.02
N TYR A 80 12.56 -9.33 -15.86
CA TYR A 80 11.27 -10.02 -15.75
C TYR A 80 10.61 -10.21 -17.12
N ILE A 81 9.65 -11.15 -17.19
CA ILE A 81 8.86 -11.37 -18.41
C ILE A 81 7.55 -10.60 -18.31
N PHE A 82 7.31 -9.71 -19.28
CA PHE A 82 6.09 -8.94 -19.41
C PHE A 82 5.52 -9.10 -20.84
N TYR A 83 4.28 -9.61 -20.98
CA TYR A 83 3.65 -9.90 -22.27
C TYR A 83 4.55 -10.66 -23.27
N ASP A 84 5.19 -11.74 -22.82
CA ASP A 84 6.11 -12.56 -23.62
C ASP A 84 7.43 -11.86 -24.05
N ALA A 85 7.70 -10.63 -23.57
CA ALA A 85 8.98 -9.94 -23.74
C ALA A 85 9.79 -9.98 -22.42
N ILE A 86 11.11 -9.98 -22.56
CA ILE A 86 12.00 -9.78 -21.42
C ILE A 86 12.22 -8.29 -21.26
N GLU A 87 11.80 -7.79 -20.10
CA GLU A 87 12.00 -6.41 -19.71
C GLU A 87 13.13 -6.31 -18.68
N GLN A 88 13.72 -5.13 -18.59
CA GLN A 88 14.82 -4.83 -17.68
C GLN A 88 14.56 -3.49 -17.02
N ASP A 89 14.62 -3.46 -15.69
CA ASP A 89 14.50 -2.25 -14.90
C ASP A 89 15.57 -2.14 -13.84
N GLU A 90 15.83 -0.91 -13.41
CA GLU A 90 16.66 -0.66 -12.25
C GLU A 90 15.82 -0.63 -10.98
N SER A 91 16.15 -1.49 -10.02
CA SER A 91 15.52 -1.56 -8.70
C SER A 91 16.35 -0.79 -7.68
N TYR A 92 15.67 0.01 -6.85
CA TYR A 92 16.30 0.79 -5.79
C TYR A 92 15.48 0.74 -4.51
N GLY A 93 16.13 0.98 -3.38
CA GLY A 93 15.46 1.08 -2.10
C GLY A 93 14.94 -0.25 -1.56
N VAL A 94 15.33 -1.37 -2.17
CA VAL A 94 14.87 -2.70 -1.75
C VAL A 94 15.42 -3.03 -0.37
N ALA A 95 14.52 -3.45 0.53
CA ALA A 95 14.88 -3.84 1.88
C ALA A 95 15.36 -5.29 1.91
N TYR A 96 16.64 -5.49 2.22
CA TYR A 96 17.20 -6.82 2.43
C TYR A 96 17.53 -7.04 3.90
N GLU A 97 17.29 -8.27 4.36
CA GLU A 97 17.72 -8.73 5.66
C GLU A 97 18.84 -9.77 5.48
N CYS A 98 20.01 -9.53 6.08
CA CYS A 98 21.11 -10.48 6.14
C CYS A 98 21.32 -10.92 7.58
N ILE A 99 21.44 -12.24 7.82
CA ILE A 99 21.76 -12.78 9.14
C ILE A 99 23.14 -13.45 9.06
N PHE A 100 24.09 -12.94 9.85
CA PHE A 100 25.45 -13.44 9.94
C PHE A 100 25.58 -14.30 11.20
N CYS A 101 25.92 -15.59 11.02
CA CYS A 101 26.04 -16.55 12.10
C CYS A 101 27.52 -16.74 12.54
N ASP A 102 27.72 -17.19 13.78
CA ASP A 102 29.07 -17.41 14.34
C ASP A 102 29.88 -18.50 13.60
N ASP A 103 29.20 -19.43 12.91
CA ASP A 103 29.83 -20.48 12.09
C ASP A 103 30.26 -19.97 10.70
N GLY A 104 30.06 -18.68 10.44
CA GLY A 104 30.36 -18.03 9.17
C GLY A 104 29.25 -18.18 8.13
N SER A 105 28.17 -18.89 8.41
CA SER A 105 27.02 -18.92 7.48
C SER A 105 26.32 -17.58 7.45
N VAL A 106 25.79 -17.23 6.26
CA VAL A 106 25.01 -16.00 6.01
C VAL A 106 23.69 -16.38 5.37
N TYR A 107 22.61 -15.76 5.83
CA TYR A 107 21.28 -15.97 5.28
C TYR A 107 20.77 -14.64 4.70
N LEU A 108 20.39 -14.64 3.42
CA LEU A 108 19.82 -13.49 2.71
C LEU A 108 18.35 -13.75 2.45
N LYS A 109 17.50 -12.86 2.97
CA LYS A 109 16.03 -12.92 2.81
C LYS A 109 15.62 -12.32 1.47
N ASN A 110 14.61 -12.93 0.83
CA ASN A 110 14.00 -12.45 -0.42
C ASN A 110 15.06 -12.06 -1.47
N PRO A 111 15.91 -13.01 -1.93
CA PRO A 111 17.09 -12.69 -2.75
C PRO A 111 16.78 -12.12 -4.13
N VAL A 112 15.52 -12.20 -4.58
CA VAL A 112 15.01 -11.57 -5.81
C VAL A 112 13.95 -10.55 -5.42
N SER A 113 14.22 -9.28 -5.67
CA SER A 113 13.47 -8.13 -5.14
C SER A 113 11.98 -8.11 -5.47
N MET A 114 11.61 -8.64 -6.64
CA MET A 114 10.23 -8.68 -7.11
C MET A 114 9.37 -9.76 -6.43
N LEU A 115 9.97 -10.62 -5.57
CA LEU A 115 9.32 -11.77 -4.96
C LEU A 115 9.44 -11.73 -3.42
N ASP A 116 8.33 -11.46 -2.75
CA ASP A 116 8.24 -11.42 -1.28
C ASP A 116 7.71 -12.75 -0.74
N TRP A 117 8.56 -13.78 -0.73
CA TRP A 117 8.21 -15.12 -0.22
C TRP A 117 8.58 -15.33 1.24
N ASN A 118 9.27 -14.35 1.85
CA ASN A 118 9.76 -14.43 3.23
C ASN A 118 10.65 -15.66 3.50
N THR A 119 11.46 -16.03 2.53
CA THR A 119 12.39 -17.15 2.58
C THR A 119 13.83 -16.69 2.39
N TYR A 120 14.77 -17.55 2.75
CA TYR A 120 16.19 -17.22 2.76
C TYR A 120 16.99 -18.18 1.88
N ILE A 121 18.03 -17.63 1.23
CA ILE A 121 19.14 -18.43 0.71
C ILE A 121 20.27 -18.44 1.72
N LYS A 122 21.03 -19.54 1.75
CA LYS A 122 22.19 -19.73 2.62
C LYS A 122 23.49 -19.58 1.85
N GLY A 123 24.37 -18.74 2.36
CA GLY A 123 25.74 -18.56 1.90
C GLY A 123 26.76 -18.75 3.02
N GLN A 124 28.00 -18.45 2.72
CA GLN A 124 29.13 -18.51 3.61
C GLN A 124 29.97 -17.24 3.49
N THR A 125 30.44 -16.70 4.60
CA THR A 125 31.44 -15.62 4.58
C THR A 125 32.75 -16.13 4.02
N THR A 126 33.40 -15.30 3.22
CA THR A 126 34.74 -15.52 2.68
C THR A 126 35.69 -14.46 3.22
N ASN A 127 36.96 -14.49 2.82
CA ASN A 127 37.94 -13.48 3.24
C ASN A 127 37.61 -12.09 2.72
N ASP A 128 36.89 -11.99 1.60
CA ASP A 128 36.61 -10.77 0.84
C ASP A 128 35.13 -10.52 0.60
N GLY A 129 34.22 -11.31 1.23
CA GLY A 129 32.80 -11.10 1.05
C GLY A 129 31.92 -12.26 1.51
N ILE A 130 30.92 -12.60 0.68
CA ILE A 130 29.93 -13.66 0.90
C ILE A 130 29.81 -14.47 -0.38
N GLU A 131 29.72 -15.81 -0.26
CA GLU A 131 29.48 -16.69 -1.39
C GLU A 131 28.22 -17.55 -1.16
N PHE A 132 27.34 -17.61 -2.13
CA PHE A 132 26.16 -18.46 -2.15
C PHE A 132 26.33 -19.55 -3.20
N THR A 133 25.99 -20.79 -2.85
CA THR A 133 26.02 -21.93 -3.76
C THR A 133 24.60 -22.34 -4.13
N PHE A 134 24.36 -22.62 -5.39
CA PHE A 134 23.06 -22.88 -6.00
C PHE A 134 22.99 -24.25 -6.69
N PRO A 135 21.77 -24.80 -6.98
CA PRO A 135 20.46 -24.20 -6.70
C PRO A 135 20.02 -24.34 -5.23
N GLN A 136 19.14 -23.43 -4.76
CA GLN A 136 18.53 -23.48 -3.43
C GLN A 136 17.01 -23.33 -3.51
N PRO A 137 16.20 -24.12 -2.78
CA PRO A 137 14.74 -24.00 -2.81
C PRO A 137 14.29 -22.73 -2.09
N LEU A 138 13.34 -22.00 -2.70
CA LEU A 138 12.80 -20.75 -2.18
C LEU A 138 11.31 -20.80 -1.88
N TYR A 139 10.52 -21.44 -2.72
CA TYR A 139 9.06 -21.41 -2.59
C TYR A 139 8.44 -22.72 -3.06
N CYS A 140 7.41 -23.18 -2.33
CA CYS A 140 6.61 -24.33 -2.68
C CYS A 140 5.16 -23.90 -2.94
N ALA A 141 4.69 -24.10 -4.17
CA ALA A 141 3.29 -23.86 -4.51
C ALA A 141 2.43 -25.08 -4.11
N GLU A 142 2.01 -25.14 -2.85
CA GLU A 142 1.37 -26.33 -2.24
C GLU A 142 0.05 -26.74 -2.92
N ASN A 143 -0.67 -25.80 -3.52
CA ASN A 143 -1.95 -26.07 -4.19
C ASN A 143 -1.79 -26.41 -5.68
N GLU A 144 -0.55 -26.41 -6.19
CA GLU A 144 -0.25 -26.68 -7.57
C GLU A 144 0.66 -27.89 -7.65
N THR A 145 0.16 -28.96 -8.22
CA THR A 145 0.93 -30.19 -8.44
C THR A 145 1.04 -30.50 -9.92
N ILE A 146 2.20 -31.01 -10.33
CA ILE A 146 2.40 -31.62 -11.65
C ILE A 146 2.76 -33.07 -11.41
N ASP A 147 1.98 -33.98 -12.01
CA ASP A 147 2.10 -35.44 -11.80
C ASP A 147 1.99 -35.89 -10.33
N GLY A 148 1.31 -35.08 -9.49
CA GLY A 148 1.14 -35.32 -8.05
C GLY A 148 2.28 -34.84 -7.16
N GLU A 149 3.31 -34.21 -7.72
CA GLU A 149 4.41 -33.61 -6.97
C GLU A 149 4.24 -32.10 -6.86
N PRO A 150 4.56 -31.49 -5.70
CA PRO A 150 4.46 -30.04 -5.51
C PRO A 150 5.45 -29.29 -6.40
N ILE A 151 5.06 -28.09 -6.82
CA ILE A 151 5.93 -27.20 -7.57
C ILE A 151 6.86 -26.47 -6.60
N ILE A 152 8.19 -26.71 -6.72
CA ILE A 152 9.20 -26.02 -5.91
C ILE A 152 10.02 -25.10 -6.82
N PHE A 153 9.98 -23.80 -6.51
CA PHE A 153 10.79 -22.79 -7.18
C PHE A 153 12.16 -22.69 -6.51
N MET A 154 13.21 -22.61 -7.32
CA MET A 154 14.59 -22.58 -6.90
C MET A 154 15.21 -21.23 -7.20
N ALA A 155 16.05 -20.70 -6.29
CA ALA A 155 17.04 -19.71 -6.66
C ALA A 155 18.18 -20.43 -7.39
N ASP A 156 18.65 -19.84 -8.48
CA ASP A 156 19.69 -20.45 -9.32
C ASP A 156 20.57 -19.37 -9.98
N VAL A 157 21.73 -19.80 -10.45
CA VAL A 157 22.63 -18.97 -11.27
C VAL A 157 22.26 -19.13 -12.72
N LEU A 158 21.91 -18.02 -13.35
CA LEU A 158 21.48 -18.01 -14.74
C LEU A 158 22.48 -17.28 -15.63
N GLU A 159 22.61 -17.75 -16.84
CA GLU A 159 23.43 -17.17 -17.90
C GLU A 159 22.54 -16.65 -19.03
N TYR A 160 22.92 -15.49 -19.56
CA TYR A 160 22.32 -14.97 -20.80
C TYR A 160 22.57 -15.93 -21.96
N THR A 161 21.57 -16.17 -22.76
CA THR A 161 21.70 -16.91 -24.01
C THR A 161 20.73 -16.40 -25.08
N GLU A 162 21.06 -16.66 -26.32
CA GLU A 162 20.22 -16.34 -27.47
C GLU A 162 19.69 -17.66 -28.07
N ILE A 163 18.36 -17.74 -28.23
CA ILE A 163 17.70 -18.89 -28.80
C ILE A 163 16.98 -18.46 -30.08
N GLU A 164 17.23 -19.18 -31.19
CA GLU A 164 16.48 -18.96 -32.43
C GLU A 164 15.00 -19.30 -32.21
N ASP A 165 14.10 -18.38 -32.62
CA ASP A 165 12.66 -18.63 -32.55
C ASP A 165 12.25 -19.82 -33.43
N PRO A 166 11.75 -20.90 -32.84
CA PRO A 166 11.39 -22.11 -33.61
C PRO A 166 10.24 -21.87 -34.60
N ASN A 167 9.46 -20.80 -34.41
CA ASN A 167 8.34 -20.43 -35.26
C ASN A 167 8.71 -19.39 -36.34
N ASN A 168 9.83 -18.66 -36.14
CA ASN A 168 10.28 -17.60 -37.03
C ASN A 168 11.79 -17.73 -37.30
N PRO A 169 12.21 -18.58 -38.26
CA PRO A 169 13.63 -18.80 -38.56
C PRO A 169 14.36 -17.51 -38.89
N GLY A 170 15.50 -17.26 -38.22
CA GLY A 170 16.29 -16.05 -38.33
C GLY A 170 15.92 -14.94 -37.31
N VAL A 171 14.90 -15.14 -36.48
CA VAL A 171 14.63 -14.31 -35.29
C VAL A 171 15.31 -14.95 -34.10
N VAL A 172 16.11 -14.18 -33.41
CA VAL A 172 16.82 -14.61 -32.18
C VAL A 172 16.17 -13.92 -31.01
N ASN A 173 15.74 -14.71 -30.04
CA ASN A 173 15.15 -14.22 -28.78
C ASN A 173 16.19 -14.32 -27.66
N MET A 174 16.28 -13.28 -26.87
CA MET A 174 17.04 -13.27 -25.63
C MET A 174 16.35 -14.17 -24.59
N THR A 175 17.09 -14.92 -23.82
CA THR A 175 16.59 -15.66 -22.66
C THR A 175 17.70 -15.93 -21.66
N PHE A 176 17.34 -16.49 -20.50
CA PHE A 176 18.27 -16.93 -19.47
C PHE A 176 18.09 -18.42 -19.20
N ILE A 177 19.19 -19.13 -19.02
CA ILE A 177 19.20 -20.54 -18.70
C ILE A 177 20.07 -20.80 -17.45
N PRO A 178 19.80 -21.85 -16.66
CA PRO A 178 20.69 -22.25 -15.57
C PRO A 178 22.11 -22.50 -16.08
N SER A 179 23.08 -21.91 -15.39
CA SER A 179 24.48 -22.13 -15.71
C SER A 179 24.86 -23.58 -15.48
N THR A 180 25.64 -24.14 -16.41
CA THR A 180 26.17 -25.52 -16.30
C THR A 180 27.55 -25.56 -15.63
N ASP A 181 28.27 -24.47 -15.67
CA ASP A 181 29.68 -24.40 -15.26
C ASP A 181 29.88 -23.57 -13.97
N ASN A 182 28.95 -22.67 -13.67
CA ASN A 182 28.99 -21.82 -12.48
C ASN A 182 27.72 -22.04 -11.62
N HIS A 183 27.93 -22.47 -10.39
CA HIS A 183 26.89 -22.68 -9.39
C HIS A 183 27.06 -21.78 -8.17
N THR A 184 27.80 -20.68 -8.30
CA THR A 184 28.07 -19.77 -7.19
C THR A 184 27.82 -18.32 -7.60
N ILE A 185 27.30 -17.53 -6.66
CA ILE A 185 27.28 -16.07 -6.73
C ILE A 185 28.07 -15.55 -5.55
N LYS A 186 29.03 -14.70 -5.86
CA LYS A 186 29.88 -14.05 -4.86
C LYS A 186 29.52 -12.57 -4.76
N PHE A 187 29.44 -12.11 -3.54
CA PHE A 187 29.32 -10.70 -3.20
C PHE A 187 30.63 -10.23 -2.59
N VAL A 188 31.32 -9.34 -3.25
CA VAL A 188 32.59 -8.77 -2.77
C VAL A 188 32.28 -7.62 -1.83
N LYS A 189 32.92 -7.62 -0.68
CA LYS A 189 32.80 -6.54 0.30
C LYS A 189 33.66 -5.35 -0.14
N GLU A 190 33.04 -4.18 -0.18
CA GLU A 190 33.67 -2.90 -0.51
C GLU A 190 34.16 -2.15 0.74
N ASP A 191 34.96 -1.09 0.54
CA ASP A 191 35.56 -0.29 1.62
C ASP A 191 34.51 0.43 2.48
N ASP A 192 33.34 0.77 1.91
CA ASP A 192 32.21 1.41 2.59
C ASP A 192 31.35 0.41 3.41
N GLY A 193 31.69 -0.86 3.33
CA GLY A 193 30.99 -1.96 4.01
C GLY A 193 29.85 -2.55 3.21
N SER A 194 29.57 -2.06 2.01
CA SER A 194 28.61 -2.66 1.09
C SER A 194 29.13 -3.97 0.51
N TYR A 195 28.21 -4.73 -0.09
CA TYR A 195 28.51 -5.98 -0.79
C TYR A 195 28.00 -5.86 -2.22
N MET A 196 28.90 -6.06 -3.20
CA MET A 196 28.58 -5.99 -4.62
C MET A 196 28.63 -7.39 -5.24
N MET A 197 27.58 -7.79 -5.92
CA MET A 197 27.51 -9.02 -6.68
C MET A 197 28.56 -9.00 -7.80
N GLU A 198 29.43 -10.04 -7.84
CA GLU A 198 30.52 -10.15 -8.81
C GLU A 198 30.05 -10.85 -10.08
N GLY A 199 30.48 -10.34 -11.24
CA GLY A 199 30.26 -10.96 -12.54
C GLY A 199 28.97 -10.52 -13.23
N GLU A 200 28.68 -11.20 -14.35
CA GLU A 200 27.55 -10.89 -15.24
C GLU A 200 26.40 -11.90 -15.12
N ASN A 201 26.53 -12.88 -14.21
CA ASN A 201 25.50 -13.88 -13.99
C ASN A 201 24.29 -13.27 -13.27
N MET A 202 23.13 -13.85 -13.50
CA MET A 202 21.90 -13.46 -12.84
C MET A 202 21.56 -14.42 -11.71
N LEU A 203 21.18 -13.87 -10.56
CA LEU A 203 20.47 -14.61 -9.52
C LEU A 203 18.99 -14.65 -9.91
N GLY A 204 18.52 -15.79 -10.36
CA GLY A 204 17.18 -15.90 -10.91
C GLY A 204 16.36 -17.05 -10.33
N ILE A 205 15.12 -17.10 -10.71
CA ILE A 205 14.16 -18.11 -10.27
C ILE A 205 13.99 -19.17 -11.35
N THR A 206 14.15 -20.44 -10.96
CA THR A 206 13.96 -21.59 -11.86
C THR A 206 12.91 -22.56 -11.31
N TRP A 207 12.26 -23.25 -12.21
CA TRP A 207 11.47 -24.44 -11.95
C TRP A 207 11.73 -25.43 -13.07
N ASN A 208 12.02 -26.66 -12.70
CA ASN A 208 12.35 -27.73 -13.67
C ASN A 208 13.44 -27.34 -14.68
N ASN A 209 14.49 -26.68 -14.19
CA ASN A 209 15.61 -26.12 -14.95
C ASN A 209 15.20 -25.09 -16.03
N LEU A 210 14.06 -24.44 -15.86
CA LEU A 210 13.61 -23.38 -16.75
C LEU A 210 13.47 -22.08 -15.95
N TRP A 211 13.99 -20.99 -16.51
CA TRP A 211 13.81 -19.67 -15.95
C TRP A 211 12.33 -19.27 -15.88
N GLN A 212 11.90 -18.72 -14.77
CA GLN A 212 10.50 -18.37 -14.51
C GLN A 212 10.20 -16.89 -14.71
N GLY A 213 11.12 -16.15 -15.34
CA GLY A 213 10.88 -14.76 -15.70
C GLY A 213 11.18 -13.76 -14.58
N TYR A 214 12.00 -14.12 -13.60
CA TYR A 214 12.46 -13.20 -12.55
C TYR A 214 13.92 -13.42 -12.25
N GLY A 215 14.68 -12.32 -12.08
CA GLY A 215 16.08 -12.39 -11.70
C GLY A 215 16.73 -11.02 -11.53
N GLU A 216 17.88 -11.01 -10.85
CA GLU A 216 18.64 -9.82 -10.50
C GLU A 216 20.08 -9.97 -10.96
N THR A 217 20.62 -8.90 -11.53
CA THR A 217 22.06 -8.76 -11.80
C THR A 217 22.58 -7.53 -11.09
N GLN A 218 23.90 -7.45 -10.88
CA GLN A 218 24.57 -6.30 -10.29
C GLN A 218 24.01 -5.90 -8.92
N LEU A 219 23.48 -6.87 -8.15
CA LEU A 219 22.91 -6.60 -6.84
C LEU A 219 23.96 -6.02 -5.89
N ARG A 220 23.73 -4.81 -5.41
CA ARG A 220 24.50 -4.12 -4.39
C ARG A 220 23.68 -4.06 -3.10
N LEU A 221 24.28 -4.43 -1.99
CA LEU A 221 23.70 -4.43 -0.66
C LEU A 221 24.47 -3.43 0.21
N GLU A 222 23.87 -2.32 0.59
CA GLU A 222 24.47 -1.28 1.44
C GLU A 222 23.99 -1.42 2.88
N PRO A 223 24.90 -1.32 3.90
CA PRO A 223 24.48 -1.32 5.29
C PRO A 223 23.47 -0.21 5.57
N PHE A 224 22.32 -0.55 6.17
CA PHE A 224 21.27 0.37 6.45
C PHE A 224 20.96 0.43 7.94
N ASN A 225 21.13 1.60 8.57
CA ASN A 225 20.98 1.79 10.00
C ASN A 225 20.02 2.93 10.37
N ALA A 226 19.28 3.50 9.40
CA ALA A 226 18.31 4.54 9.69
C ALA A 226 17.13 3.96 10.47
N THR A 227 16.57 4.77 11.37
CA THR A 227 15.34 4.47 12.09
C THR A 227 14.28 5.48 11.71
N PRO A 228 13.02 5.05 11.53
CA PRO A 228 11.93 5.99 11.29
C PRO A 228 11.81 7.02 12.40
N VAL A 229 11.30 8.19 12.06
CA VAL A 229 10.94 9.20 13.05
C VAL A 229 9.82 8.66 13.92
N VAL A 230 9.96 8.80 15.23
CA VAL A 230 8.93 8.45 16.22
C VAL A 230 8.48 9.71 16.92
N ALA A 231 7.20 10.02 16.87
CA ALA A 231 6.64 11.13 17.63
C ALA A 231 6.61 10.80 19.14
N PRO A 232 6.85 11.77 20.03
CA PRO A 232 6.66 11.60 21.46
C PRO A 232 5.23 11.13 21.80
N GLU A 233 5.11 10.28 22.82
CA GLU A 233 3.81 9.84 23.30
C GLU A 233 2.97 10.99 23.85
N GLY A 234 1.66 10.96 23.61
CA GLY A 234 0.70 11.92 24.16
C GLY A 234 0.64 13.27 23.45
N LEU A 235 1.27 13.41 22.28
CA LEU A 235 1.09 14.59 21.44
C LEU A 235 -0.36 14.70 20.96
N LYS A 236 -0.86 15.93 20.95
CA LYS A 236 -2.15 16.25 20.33
C LYS A 236 -1.91 16.69 18.90
N TYR A 237 -2.52 16.00 17.96
CA TYR A 237 -2.47 16.36 16.56
C TYR A 237 -3.57 17.34 16.19
N ASP A 238 -3.18 18.43 15.52
CA ASP A 238 -4.14 19.27 14.83
C ASP A 238 -4.61 18.56 13.55
N TYR A 239 -5.91 18.50 13.38
CA TYR A 239 -6.50 17.94 12.18
C TYR A 239 -6.37 18.94 11.03
N SER A 240 -5.65 18.53 10.02
CA SER A 240 -5.33 19.35 8.86
C SER A 240 -5.59 18.54 7.60
N TYR A 241 -5.70 19.21 6.48
CA TYR A 241 -5.74 18.55 5.19
C TYR A 241 -4.89 19.29 4.18
N ILE A 242 -4.28 18.54 3.28
CA ILE A 242 -3.59 19.07 2.12
C ILE A 242 -4.60 19.21 0.99
N LEU A 243 -4.61 20.38 0.39
CA LEU A 243 -5.13 20.56 -0.95
C LEU A 243 -3.99 20.22 -1.91
N ALA A 244 -4.09 19.08 -2.57
CA ALA A 244 -3.17 18.66 -3.59
C ALA A 244 -3.81 18.91 -4.94
N ASP A 245 -3.17 19.76 -5.74
CA ASP A 245 -3.63 20.04 -7.09
C ASP A 245 -3.10 18.96 -8.04
N GLU A 246 -3.97 18.42 -8.85
CA GLU A 246 -3.82 17.71 -10.13
C GLU A 246 -2.73 16.66 -10.38
N LEU A 247 -1.66 16.54 -9.62
CA LEU A 247 -0.57 15.63 -9.98
C LEU A 247 -0.85 14.15 -9.82
N ASN A 248 -1.99 13.82 -9.25
CA ASN A 248 -2.52 12.46 -9.33
C ASN A 248 -3.05 12.11 -10.74
N GLY A 249 -2.79 12.95 -11.74
CA GLY A 249 -3.00 12.63 -13.15
C GLY A 249 -4.44 12.74 -13.67
N TRP A 250 -5.38 13.18 -12.85
CA TRP A 250 -6.79 13.14 -13.19
C TRP A 250 -7.47 14.51 -13.25
N GLY A 251 -6.73 15.59 -13.01
CA GLY A 251 -7.29 16.95 -12.98
C GLY A 251 -8.24 17.17 -11.79
N GLU A 252 -8.11 16.38 -10.75
CA GLU A 252 -8.94 16.48 -9.55
C GLU A 252 -8.13 16.96 -8.37
N THR A 253 -8.61 17.96 -7.68
CA THR A 253 -8.12 18.37 -6.38
C THR A 253 -8.36 17.25 -5.38
N VAL A 254 -7.31 16.74 -4.77
CA VAL A 254 -7.39 15.71 -3.74
C VAL A 254 -7.19 16.36 -2.38
N LEU A 255 -8.20 16.23 -1.51
CA LEU A 255 -8.06 16.53 -0.09
C LEU A 255 -7.48 15.30 0.60
N ARG A 256 -6.35 15.48 1.27
CA ARG A 256 -5.74 14.41 2.05
C ARG A 256 -5.65 14.82 3.53
N PRO A 257 -6.22 14.02 4.43
CA PRO A 257 -6.09 14.27 5.85
C PRO A 257 -4.64 14.07 6.30
N ILE A 258 -4.13 15.00 7.09
CA ILE A 258 -2.84 14.91 7.76
C ILE A 258 -2.98 15.32 9.20
N GLY A 259 -2.15 14.76 10.07
CA GLY A 259 -2.02 15.19 11.46
C GLY A 259 -0.72 15.96 11.63
N ILE A 260 -0.79 17.13 12.28
CA ILE A 260 0.40 17.90 12.68
C ILE A 260 0.35 18.08 14.19
N ALA A 261 1.40 17.66 14.88
CA ALA A 261 1.53 17.85 16.33
C ALA A 261 2.85 18.54 16.65
N TYR A 262 2.87 19.30 17.74
CA TYR A 262 4.03 20.09 18.15
C TYR A 262 4.56 19.65 19.51
N ASP A 263 5.90 19.56 19.59
CA ASP A 263 6.64 19.44 20.85
C ASP A 263 7.70 20.57 20.87
N GLY A 264 7.33 21.71 21.46
CA GLY A 264 8.12 22.95 21.36
C GLY A 264 8.16 23.45 19.91
N ASP A 265 9.38 23.55 19.36
CA ASP A 265 9.59 23.95 17.96
C ASP A 265 9.54 22.76 16.99
N ASP A 266 9.56 21.54 17.48
CA ASP A 266 9.48 20.33 16.67
C ASP A 266 8.05 20.07 16.21
N ALA A 267 7.85 19.88 14.91
CA ALA A 267 6.58 19.50 14.30
C ALA A 267 6.64 18.06 13.81
N TYR A 268 5.67 17.25 14.17
CA TYR A 268 5.52 15.85 13.75
C TYR A 268 4.32 15.73 12.83
N ILE A 269 4.55 15.24 11.62
CA ILE A 269 3.54 15.16 10.58
C ILE A 269 3.27 13.68 10.28
N THR A 270 2.02 13.27 10.33
CA THR A 270 1.59 11.89 10.10
C THR A 270 0.48 11.82 9.06
N ASN A 271 0.16 10.62 8.64
CA ASN A 271 -0.93 10.31 7.71
C ASN A 271 -0.78 10.90 6.31
N MET A 272 0.47 11.16 5.88
CA MET A 272 0.75 11.67 4.53
C MET A 272 0.84 10.58 3.48
N ALA A 273 1.51 9.46 3.78
CA ALA A 273 1.67 8.35 2.85
C ALA A 273 0.47 7.40 2.95
N SER A 274 -0.26 7.18 1.85
CA SER A 274 -1.47 6.33 1.85
C SER A 274 -1.19 4.88 2.21
N GLY A 275 -0.02 4.37 1.81
CA GLY A 275 0.42 3.02 2.13
C GLY A 275 1.03 2.86 3.52
N MET A 276 1.31 3.97 4.23
CA MET A 276 1.99 3.99 5.54
C MET A 276 1.30 5.00 6.48
N PRO A 277 0.01 4.82 6.82
CA PRO A 277 -0.78 5.84 7.52
C PRO A 277 -0.21 6.23 8.90
N GLY A 278 0.47 5.32 9.59
CA GLY A 278 1.10 5.60 10.89
C GLY A 278 2.53 6.14 10.81
N ALA A 279 3.09 6.30 9.61
CA ALA A 279 4.45 6.82 9.46
C ALA A 279 4.51 8.32 9.74
N VAL A 280 5.61 8.74 10.37
CA VAL A 280 5.81 10.12 10.83
C VAL A 280 7.07 10.69 10.19
N PHE A 281 7.01 11.93 9.76
CA PHE A 281 8.19 12.73 9.46
C PHE A 281 8.20 14.02 10.28
N LYS A 282 9.34 14.68 10.33
CA LYS A 282 9.58 15.77 11.25
C LYS A 282 9.90 17.07 10.53
N GLY A 283 9.39 18.19 11.06
CA GLY A 283 9.77 19.54 10.68
C GLY A 283 10.13 20.37 11.92
N THR A 284 10.47 21.63 11.69
CA THR A 284 10.71 22.62 12.75
C THR A 284 9.87 23.85 12.47
N PHE A 285 9.09 24.29 13.44
CA PHE A 285 8.27 25.48 13.36
C PHE A 285 8.95 26.67 14.04
N ASP A 286 9.21 27.74 13.29
CA ASP A 286 9.74 29.00 13.78
C ASP A 286 8.57 29.93 14.13
N HIS A 287 8.28 30.08 15.43
CA HIS A 287 7.17 30.89 15.95
C HIS A 287 7.35 32.39 15.70
N GLU A 288 8.58 32.89 15.52
CA GLU A 288 8.84 34.31 15.25
C GLU A 288 8.54 34.65 13.77
N LYS A 289 8.86 33.72 12.86
CA LYS A 289 8.65 33.90 11.42
C LYS A 289 7.35 33.30 10.91
N ASN A 290 6.65 32.51 11.73
CA ASN A 290 5.52 31.70 11.33
C ASN A 290 5.87 30.80 10.11
N THR A 291 6.96 30.04 10.21
CA THR A 291 7.40 29.14 9.14
C THR A 291 7.61 27.74 9.67
N LEU A 292 7.11 26.75 8.90
CA LEU A 292 7.39 25.33 9.12
C LEU A 292 8.43 24.89 8.07
N THR A 293 9.57 24.42 8.55
CA THR A 293 10.65 23.89 7.71
C THR A 293 10.71 22.37 7.83
N ILE A 294 10.56 21.67 6.71
CA ILE A 294 10.52 20.21 6.67
C ILE A 294 11.74 19.73 5.88
N PRO A 295 12.73 19.10 6.53
CA PRO A 295 13.88 18.52 5.84
C PRO A 295 13.46 17.42 4.87
N SER A 296 14.15 17.35 3.73
CA SER A 296 14.06 16.24 2.79
C SER A 296 14.77 14.99 3.33
N ASN A 297 14.61 13.88 2.65
CA ASN A 297 15.36 12.63 2.86
C ASN A 297 15.15 12.01 4.26
N GLN A 298 13.89 11.93 4.71
CA GLN A 298 13.54 11.33 6.00
C GLN A 298 13.06 9.89 5.81
N PHE A 299 13.68 8.95 6.51
CA PHE A 299 13.28 7.54 6.47
C PHE A 299 11.94 7.34 7.15
N MET A 300 10.99 6.75 6.42
CA MET A 300 9.60 6.53 6.87
C MET A 300 9.33 5.11 7.38
N GLY A 301 10.16 4.14 6.98
CA GLY A 301 9.96 2.73 7.28
C GLY A 301 10.01 1.85 6.04
N GLU A 302 9.54 0.62 6.17
CA GLU A 302 9.49 -0.37 5.10
C GLU A 302 8.05 -0.54 4.61
N PHE A 303 7.89 -0.56 3.28
CA PHE A 303 6.62 -0.79 2.61
C PHE A 303 6.85 -1.66 1.37
N PHE A 304 6.12 -2.77 1.25
CA PHE A 304 6.27 -3.75 0.16
C PHE A 304 7.73 -4.16 -0.09
N ASN A 305 8.47 -4.49 0.97
CA ASN A 305 9.87 -4.89 0.90
C ASN A 305 10.81 -3.80 0.33
N HIS A 306 10.40 -2.53 0.44
CA HIS A 306 11.22 -1.37 0.07
C HIS A 306 11.33 -0.39 1.23
N TYR A 307 12.48 0.24 1.36
CA TYR A 307 12.67 1.37 2.27
C TYR A 307 12.13 2.64 1.63
N ILE A 308 11.21 3.27 2.34
CA ILE A 308 10.53 4.49 1.89
C ILE A 308 11.12 5.71 2.58
N PHE A 309 11.43 6.71 1.78
CA PHE A 309 11.92 8.00 2.24
C PHE A 309 10.95 9.11 1.83
N MET A 310 10.60 10.00 2.78
CA MET A 310 9.92 11.22 2.45
C MET A 310 10.96 12.23 1.92
N MET A 311 10.77 12.64 0.69
CA MET A 311 11.58 13.62 -0.02
C MET A 311 10.74 14.87 -0.27
N THR A 312 11.41 15.99 -0.40
CA THR A 312 10.80 17.21 -0.93
C THR A 312 11.15 17.38 -2.40
N GLY A 313 10.35 18.14 -3.12
CA GLY A 313 10.62 18.42 -4.52
C GLY A 313 9.94 19.68 -5.02
N THR A 314 10.31 20.08 -6.22
CA THR A 314 9.72 21.20 -6.96
C THR A 314 9.51 20.82 -8.41
N GLY A 315 8.67 21.57 -9.12
CA GLY A 315 8.42 21.30 -10.52
C GLY A 315 7.76 22.47 -11.25
N TYR A 316 7.64 22.29 -12.55
CA TYR A 316 7.02 23.26 -13.46
C TYR A 316 6.28 22.56 -14.60
N SER A 317 5.31 23.24 -15.20
CA SER A 317 4.60 22.75 -16.39
C SER A 317 5.42 23.05 -17.65
N TYR A 318 5.44 22.10 -18.58
CA TYR A 318 6.02 22.29 -19.92
C TYR A 318 5.21 21.49 -20.95
N TYR A 319 5.30 21.95 -22.23
CA TYR A 319 4.66 21.26 -23.34
C TYR A 319 5.65 20.29 -23.98
N ASP A 320 5.27 19.01 -24.08
CA ASP A 320 6.06 17.99 -24.75
C ASP A 320 5.60 17.84 -26.20
N GLU A 321 6.45 18.26 -27.15
CA GLU A 321 6.15 18.24 -28.59
C GLU A 321 6.02 16.80 -29.14
N PHE A 322 6.65 15.81 -28.50
CA PHE A 322 6.62 14.43 -28.96
C PHE A 322 5.28 13.74 -28.62
N TRP A 323 4.75 14.05 -27.46
CA TRP A 323 3.47 13.50 -26.98
C TRP A 323 2.27 14.39 -27.28
N ASP A 324 2.52 15.65 -27.76
CA ASP A 324 1.50 16.67 -28.03
C ASP A 324 0.63 16.95 -26.79
N GLU A 325 1.24 16.96 -25.58
CA GLU A 325 0.56 17.10 -24.29
C GLU A 325 1.31 18.09 -23.37
N GLU A 326 0.54 18.74 -22.47
CA GLU A 326 1.13 19.45 -21.32
C GLU A 326 1.61 18.42 -20.29
N MET A 327 2.88 18.54 -19.95
CA MET A 327 3.56 17.68 -18.99
C MET A 327 3.97 18.51 -17.77
N ILE A 328 4.12 17.83 -16.64
CA ILE A 328 4.63 18.45 -15.42
C ILE A 328 5.93 17.77 -15.06
N SER A 329 7.00 18.56 -14.93
CA SER A 329 8.27 18.08 -14.38
C SER A 329 8.21 18.07 -12.87
N PHE A 330 9.00 17.22 -12.25
CA PHE A 330 9.37 17.38 -10.87
C PHE A 330 10.82 16.95 -10.66
N ASP A 331 11.49 17.68 -9.78
CA ASP A 331 12.84 17.37 -9.34
C ASP A 331 12.82 17.06 -7.84
N ILE A 332 13.34 15.91 -7.47
CA ILE A 332 13.57 15.57 -6.06
C ILE A 332 14.70 16.45 -5.55
N SER A 333 14.52 17.04 -4.39
CA SER A 333 15.46 17.96 -3.77
C SER A 333 15.94 17.45 -2.41
N ASP A 334 17.21 17.67 -2.12
CA ASP A 334 17.75 17.51 -0.76
C ASP A 334 17.50 18.75 0.10
N GLU A 335 17.04 19.85 -0.50
CA GLU A 335 16.72 21.08 0.22
C GLU A 335 15.41 20.95 0.99
N PRO A 336 15.27 21.55 2.16
CA PRO A 336 14.04 21.46 2.93
C PRO A 336 12.90 22.22 2.27
N MET A 337 11.68 21.73 2.41
CA MET A 337 10.48 22.50 2.10
C MET A 337 10.22 23.52 3.21
N VAL A 338 9.96 24.76 2.83
CA VAL A 338 9.55 25.81 3.75
C VAL A 338 8.10 26.18 3.47
N LEU A 339 7.28 26.17 4.51
CA LEU A 339 5.87 26.54 4.47
C LEU A 339 5.65 27.79 5.32
N ASN A 340 5.08 28.85 4.74
CA ASN A 340 4.65 30.03 5.49
C ASN A 340 3.27 29.79 6.10
N PHE A 341 3.12 30.08 7.37
CA PHE A 341 1.85 29.97 8.09
C PHE A 341 1.15 31.33 8.19
N ASP A 342 -0.09 31.38 7.74
CA ASP A 342 -1.00 32.51 7.94
C ASP A 342 -1.93 32.22 9.13
N PRO A 343 -1.71 32.87 10.30
CA PRO A 343 -2.51 32.60 11.49
C PRO A 343 -3.94 33.18 11.41
N GLU A 344 -4.23 34.10 10.48
CA GLU A 344 -5.59 34.64 10.29
C GLU A 344 -6.45 33.68 9.50
N GLN A 345 -5.87 32.98 8.52
CA GLN A 345 -6.56 32.01 7.68
C GLN A 345 -6.37 30.57 8.17
N ASN A 346 -5.43 30.35 9.08
CA ASN A 346 -5.02 29.03 9.58
C ASN A 346 -4.52 28.09 8.46
N VAL A 347 -3.64 28.63 7.61
CA VAL A 347 -3.19 27.97 6.37
C VAL A 347 -1.67 28.03 6.26
N PHE A 348 -1.06 26.90 5.90
CA PHE A 348 0.33 26.84 5.45
C PHE A 348 0.38 26.90 3.91
N THR A 349 1.31 27.70 3.38
CA THR A 349 1.55 27.85 1.95
C THR A 349 3.04 27.61 1.65
N PRO A 350 3.41 26.76 0.68
CA PRO A 350 4.81 26.50 0.36
C PRO A 350 5.50 27.72 -0.23
N VAL A 351 6.78 27.87 0.10
CA VAL A 351 7.68 28.83 -0.55
C VAL A 351 8.22 28.14 -1.80
N ILE A 352 7.71 28.53 -2.96
CA ILE A 352 8.12 27.95 -4.24
C ILE A 352 9.31 28.74 -4.80
N PRO A 353 10.43 28.09 -5.18
CA PRO A 353 11.59 28.76 -5.77
C PRO A 353 11.25 29.45 -7.10
N GLU A 354 12.05 30.47 -7.46
CA GLU A 354 11.89 31.19 -8.72
C GLU A 354 12.04 30.24 -9.93
N GLY A 355 11.08 30.26 -10.83
CA GLY A 355 11.03 29.42 -12.03
C GLY A 355 10.34 28.07 -11.83
N MET A 356 9.92 27.75 -10.60
CA MET A 356 9.09 26.60 -10.30
C MET A 356 7.63 27.02 -10.09
N GLU A 357 6.71 26.09 -10.29
CA GLU A 357 5.26 26.31 -10.13
C GLU A 357 4.69 25.46 -9.00
N TYR A 358 5.37 24.35 -8.67
CA TYR A 358 4.89 23.36 -7.73
C TYR A 358 5.92 23.03 -6.65
N ALA A 359 5.43 22.71 -5.47
CA ALA A 359 6.19 22.05 -4.39
C ALA A 359 5.57 20.69 -4.11
N TYR A 360 6.40 19.69 -3.75
CA TYR A 360 5.98 18.31 -3.57
C TYR A 360 6.45 17.70 -2.27
N PHE A 361 5.58 16.88 -1.66
CA PHE A 361 6.01 15.74 -0.86
C PHE A 361 6.08 14.49 -1.75
N ILE A 362 7.19 13.82 -1.71
CA ILE A 362 7.49 12.65 -2.53
C ILE A 362 7.87 11.51 -1.60
N PHE A 363 7.15 10.40 -1.67
CA PHE A 363 7.52 9.17 -0.98
C PHE A 363 8.26 8.29 -1.99
N ASN A 364 9.53 8.07 -1.75
CA ASN A 364 10.45 7.53 -2.74
C ASN A 364 11.05 6.21 -2.26
N PHE A 365 11.30 5.31 -3.20
CA PHE A 365 12.07 4.10 -2.95
C PHE A 365 13.56 4.45 -2.85
N GLY A 366 14.14 4.29 -1.65
CA GLY A 366 15.51 4.71 -1.39
C GLY A 366 15.70 6.23 -1.36
N TYR A 367 16.92 6.68 -1.09
CA TYR A 367 17.21 8.10 -0.83
C TYR A 367 17.94 8.81 -1.97
N ALA A 368 18.39 8.13 -3.00
CA ALA A 368 19.22 8.73 -4.06
C ALA A 368 18.64 8.53 -5.47
N THR A 369 17.34 8.32 -5.59
CA THR A 369 16.73 7.92 -6.85
C THR A 369 15.46 8.71 -7.14
N THR A 370 15.03 8.70 -8.40
CA THR A 370 13.78 9.30 -8.87
C THR A 370 12.68 8.26 -9.06
N PHE A 371 12.53 7.35 -8.09
CA PHE A 371 11.48 6.33 -8.11
C PHE A 371 10.42 6.61 -7.05
N PRO A 372 9.51 7.58 -7.28
CA PRO A 372 8.44 7.87 -6.35
C PRO A 372 7.41 6.75 -6.36
N CYS A 373 7.09 6.23 -5.19
CA CYS A 373 5.94 5.34 -5.02
C CYS A 373 4.64 6.13 -4.85
N GLU A 374 4.74 7.33 -4.29
CA GLU A 374 3.61 8.23 -4.08
C GLU A 374 4.13 9.67 -4.02
N TYR A 375 3.38 10.64 -4.51
CA TYR A 375 3.74 12.06 -4.41
C TYR A 375 2.49 12.93 -4.39
N TYR A 376 2.62 14.11 -3.76
CA TYR A 376 1.57 15.11 -3.64
C TYR A 376 2.13 16.48 -3.94
N THR A 377 1.44 17.26 -4.76
CA THR A 377 1.62 18.71 -4.74
C THR A 377 1.16 19.24 -3.40
N VAL A 378 1.87 20.24 -2.92
CA VAL A 378 1.47 21.00 -1.75
C VAL A 378 1.08 22.39 -2.22
N ASP A 379 -0.21 22.59 -2.52
CA ASP A 379 -0.72 23.95 -2.74
C ASP A 379 -0.91 24.65 -1.40
N ARG A 380 -1.62 24.00 -0.48
CA ARG A 380 -1.90 24.51 0.87
C ARG A 380 -2.13 23.38 1.85
N ILE A 381 -1.82 23.65 3.11
CA ILE A 381 -2.21 22.81 4.23
C ILE A 381 -3.16 23.61 5.09
N TYR A 382 -4.41 23.18 5.20
CA TYR A 382 -5.44 23.81 6.00
C TYR A 382 -5.56 23.11 7.34
N SER A 383 -5.49 23.86 8.43
CA SER A 383 -5.90 23.33 9.72
C SER A 383 -7.42 23.49 9.84
N GLN A 384 -8.13 22.40 10.07
CA GLN A 384 -9.57 22.46 10.31
C GLN A 384 -9.93 22.77 11.78
N GLY A 385 -8.92 22.91 12.65
CA GLY A 385 -9.12 23.14 14.07
C GLY A 385 -9.52 21.88 14.83
N GLU A 386 -10.08 22.08 16.03
CA GLU A 386 -10.53 20.96 16.87
C GLU A 386 -11.72 20.24 16.22
N LEU A 387 -11.77 18.91 16.37
CA LEU A 387 -12.93 18.12 15.97
C LEU A 387 -14.13 18.51 16.82
N THR A 388 -15.22 18.89 16.18
CA THR A 388 -16.50 19.18 16.82
C THR A 388 -17.33 17.93 17.05
N ASP A 389 -17.13 16.90 16.21
CA ASP A 389 -17.72 15.57 16.32
C ASP A 389 -16.69 14.51 15.86
N CYS A 390 -16.49 13.50 16.67
CA CYS A 390 -15.60 12.37 16.35
C CYS A 390 -16.35 11.15 15.79
N ASN A 391 -17.66 11.23 15.58
CA ASN A 391 -18.43 10.11 15.03
C ASN A 391 -18.25 10.05 13.50
N PRO A 392 -17.67 8.95 12.95
CA PRO A 392 -17.59 8.79 11.51
C PRO A 392 -18.97 8.73 10.86
N ILE A 393 -19.07 9.10 9.60
CA ILE A 393 -20.30 8.84 8.84
C ILE A 393 -20.49 7.33 8.67
N ALA A 394 -21.75 6.93 8.50
CA ALA A 394 -22.09 5.51 8.37
C ALA A 394 -21.45 4.91 7.09
N PRO A 395 -20.93 3.68 7.15
CA PRO A 395 -20.41 2.97 5.98
C PRO A 395 -21.44 2.80 4.87
N VAL A 396 -20.98 2.63 3.64
CA VAL A 396 -21.82 2.30 2.49
C VAL A 396 -21.60 0.84 2.11
N ILE A 397 -22.63 0.01 2.24
CA ILE A 397 -22.53 -1.40 1.80
C ILE A 397 -22.64 -1.45 0.28
N LEU A 398 -21.67 -2.08 -0.38
CA LEU A 398 -21.61 -2.28 -1.82
C LEU A 398 -22.19 -3.62 -2.24
N GLY A 399 -21.99 -4.67 -1.43
CA GLY A 399 -22.48 -6.00 -1.76
C GLY A 399 -22.25 -7.06 -0.68
N LEU A 400 -23.00 -8.14 -0.83
CA LEU A 400 -22.81 -9.39 -0.10
C LEU A 400 -22.92 -10.52 -1.13
N ASN A 401 -21.78 -11.11 -1.51
CA ASN A 401 -21.67 -12.06 -2.61
C ASN A 401 -21.40 -13.48 -2.07
N ASP A 402 -22.18 -14.46 -2.48
CA ASP A 402 -21.91 -15.86 -2.15
C ASP A 402 -20.61 -16.34 -2.82
N ILE A 403 -19.62 -16.74 -2.02
CA ILE A 403 -18.34 -17.27 -2.47
C ILE A 403 -18.10 -18.73 -2.05
N SER A 404 -19.09 -19.37 -1.46
CA SER A 404 -18.99 -20.77 -0.98
C SER A 404 -18.61 -21.78 -2.06
N TYR A 405 -18.85 -21.43 -3.34
CA TYR A 405 -18.46 -22.25 -4.48
C TYR A 405 -16.97 -22.12 -4.86
N MET A 406 -16.30 -21.04 -4.39
CA MET A 406 -14.88 -20.79 -4.62
C MET A 406 -14.02 -21.33 -3.49
N ASP A 407 -14.44 -21.13 -2.24
CA ASP A 407 -13.76 -21.60 -1.06
C ASP A 407 -14.79 -22.10 -0.01
N PRO A 408 -14.78 -23.39 0.34
CA PRO A 408 -15.75 -23.96 1.29
C PRO A 408 -15.56 -23.45 2.74
N ASN A 409 -14.46 -22.76 3.04
CA ASN A 409 -14.24 -22.17 4.36
C ASN A 409 -15.02 -20.88 4.56
N TYR A 410 -15.51 -20.27 3.48
CA TYR A 410 -16.22 -18.99 3.51
C TYR A 410 -17.63 -19.12 2.91
N SER A 411 -18.57 -18.34 3.43
CA SER A 411 -19.92 -18.23 2.90
C SER A 411 -20.07 -17.05 1.95
N TYR A 412 -19.61 -15.89 2.36
CA TYR A 412 -19.84 -14.64 1.61
C TYR A 412 -18.58 -13.77 1.57
N SER A 413 -18.43 -12.98 0.49
CA SER A 413 -17.61 -11.77 0.45
C SER A 413 -18.50 -10.58 0.78
N PHE A 414 -18.17 -9.85 1.85
CA PHE A 414 -18.86 -8.65 2.27
C PHE A 414 -18.07 -7.42 1.87
N GLU A 415 -18.66 -6.57 1.05
CA GLU A 415 -18.01 -5.44 0.41
C GLU A 415 -18.67 -4.14 0.85
N PHE A 416 -17.88 -3.15 1.30
CA PHE A 416 -18.37 -1.87 1.79
C PHE A 416 -17.32 -0.77 1.66
N GLU A 417 -17.75 0.49 1.78
CA GLU A 417 -16.88 1.66 1.83
C GLU A 417 -16.98 2.34 3.20
N ILE A 418 -15.84 2.80 3.70
CA ILE A 418 -15.73 3.67 4.87
C ILE A 418 -15.06 4.96 4.44
N TYR A 419 -15.70 6.08 4.74
CA TYR A 419 -15.16 7.40 4.47
C TYR A 419 -14.57 8.00 5.73
N GLY A 420 -13.47 8.72 5.56
CA GLY A 420 -12.74 9.35 6.66
C GLY A 420 -13.35 10.66 7.19
N ASP A 421 -14.67 10.88 7.02
CA ASP A 421 -15.32 12.10 7.43
C ASP A 421 -16.31 11.88 8.57
N ASN A 422 -16.55 12.93 9.37
CA ASN A 422 -17.68 12.98 10.31
C ASN A 422 -18.93 13.59 9.65
N ALA A 423 -20.03 13.64 10.39
CA ALA A 423 -21.30 14.17 9.88
C ALA A 423 -21.27 15.68 9.57
N GLU A 424 -20.30 16.41 10.09
CA GLU A 424 -20.10 17.85 9.86
C GLU A 424 -19.12 18.13 8.70
N GLY A 425 -18.57 17.06 8.08
CA GLY A 425 -17.64 17.14 6.96
C GLY A 425 -16.19 17.43 7.40
N GLN A 426 -15.88 17.26 8.69
CA GLN A 426 -14.49 17.31 9.14
C GLN A 426 -13.81 15.96 8.85
N ILE A 427 -12.56 16.03 8.43
CA ILE A 427 -11.76 14.86 8.09
C ILE A 427 -11.20 14.25 9.39
N LEU A 428 -11.43 12.96 9.55
CA LEU A 428 -10.86 12.15 10.64
C LEU A 428 -9.52 11.57 10.21
N ARG A 429 -8.65 11.30 11.16
CA ARG A 429 -7.36 10.64 10.89
C ARG A 429 -7.57 9.19 10.51
N ASP A 430 -7.07 8.77 9.36
CA ASP A 430 -7.24 7.41 8.83
C ASP A 430 -6.62 6.35 9.75
N ASP A 431 -5.49 6.66 10.42
CA ASP A 431 -4.83 5.77 11.37
C ASP A 431 -5.61 5.56 12.68
N CYS A 432 -6.66 6.37 12.89
CA CYS A 432 -7.57 6.29 14.03
C CYS A 432 -8.97 5.76 13.65
N ILE A 433 -9.18 5.36 12.38
CA ILE A 433 -10.44 4.80 11.92
C ILE A 433 -10.38 3.28 11.96
N PHE A 434 -11.43 2.71 12.51
CA PHE A 434 -11.64 1.27 12.64
C PHE A 434 -13.05 0.92 12.18
N TYR A 435 -13.33 -0.36 12.08
CA TYR A 435 -14.70 -0.81 11.86
C TYR A 435 -15.04 -2.06 12.69
N ASN A 436 -16.33 -2.22 12.98
CA ASN A 436 -16.86 -3.45 13.53
C ASN A 436 -17.76 -4.13 12.52
N LEU A 437 -17.72 -5.44 12.50
CA LEU A 437 -18.62 -6.31 11.76
C LEU A 437 -19.69 -6.91 12.69
N PHE A 438 -20.86 -7.13 12.15
CA PHE A 438 -21.97 -7.78 12.86
C PHE A 438 -22.51 -8.92 12.00
N ILE A 439 -22.66 -10.10 12.60
CA ILE A 439 -23.30 -11.24 11.94
C ILE A 439 -24.55 -11.59 12.77
N ASN A 440 -25.70 -11.62 12.10
CA ASN A 440 -27.01 -11.87 12.73
C ASN A 440 -27.29 -10.92 13.93
N GLY A 441 -26.81 -9.67 13.82
CA GLY A 441 -26.94 -8.63 14.85
C GLY A 441 -25.96 -8.73 16.00
N GLU A 442 -25.11 -9.75 16.05
CA GLU A 442 -24.07 -9.91 17.07
C GLU A 442 -22.72 -9.40 16.57
N LEU A 443 -21.98 -8.71 17.45
CA LEU A 443 -20.64 -8.21 17.16
C LEU A 443 -19.70 -9.36 16.82
N PHE A 444 -19.10 -9.31 15.64
CA PHE A 444 -18.22 -10.35 15.14
C PHE A 444 -16.76 -10.03 15.49
N THR A 445 -16.04 -11.03 15.98
CA THR A 445 -14.60 -10.95 16.26
C THR A 445 -13.85 -11.77 15.22
N LEU A 446 -12.93 -11.15 14.48
CA LEU A 446 -11.97 -11.87 13.66
C LEU A 446 -11.06 -12.69 14.59
N THR A 447 -10.82 -13.94 14.26
CA THR A 447 -9.92 -14.80 15.03
C THR A 447 -8.88 -15.45 14.13
N ALA A 448 -7.71 -15.75 14.67
CA ALA A 448 -6.68 -16.46 13.93
C ALA A 448 -7.05 -17.92 13.57
N ASP A 449 -8.13 -18.45 14.14
CA ASP A 449 -8.68 -19.75 13.74
C ASP A 449 -9.49 -19.63 12.45
N ASP A 450 -10.25 -18.53 12.28
CA ASP A 450 -10.99 -18.24 11.04
C ASP A 450 -10.08 -17.64 9.95
N TYR A 451 -9.06 -16.84 10.36
CA TYR A 451 -8.12 -16.12 9.49
C TYR A 451 -6.67 -16.38 9.93
N PRO A 452 -6.05 -17.48 9.51
CA PRO A 452 -4.71 -17.88 10.02
C PRO A 452 -3.61 -16.82 9.83
N GLU A 453 -3.70 -16.04 8.76
CA GLU A 453 -2.73 -14.99 8.44
C GLU A 453 -2.84 -13.76 9.36
N LEU A 454 -3.89 -13.67 10.20
CA LEU A 454 -4.06 -12.62 11.20
C LEU A 454 -2.90 -12.60 12.23
N LYS A 455 -2.33 -13.79 12.53
CA LYS A 455 -1.14 -13.91 13.40
C LYS A 455 0.09 -13.26 12.81
N ASP A 456 0.21 -13.26 11.51
CA ASP A 456 1.33 -12.66 10.79
C ASP A 456 1.26 -11.13 10.85
N ALA A 457 0.04 -10.59 10.94
CA ALA A 457 -0.22 -9.18 11.21
C ALA A 457 -0.10 -8.81 12.71
N GLY A 458 0.24 -9.76 13.57
CA GLY A 458 0.46 -9.54 15.01
C GLY A 458 -0.80 -9.69 15.89
N TYR A 459 -1.89 -10.23 15.36
CA TYR A 459 -3.16 -10.33 16.09
C TYR A 459 -3.60 -11.79 16.31
N GLU A 460 -4.04 -12.13 17.53
CA GLU A 460 -4.75 -13.38 17.81
C GLU A 460 -6.26 -13.24 17.55
N SER A 461 -6.79 -12.05 17.79
CA SER A 461 -8.18 -11.69 17.50
C SER A 461 -8.36 -10.19 17.39
N LEU A 462 -9.33 -9.74 16.60
CA LEU A 462 -9.68 -8.34 16.42
C LEU A 462 -11.20 -8.16 16.41
N THR A 463 -11.68 -7.15 17.14
CA THR A 463 -13.07 -6.71 17.12
C THR A 463 -13.18 -5.31 16.51
N ASP A 464 -12.31 -4.38 16.95
CA ASP A 464 -12.11 -3.07 16.31
C ASP A 464 -11.04 -3.26 15.25
N ILE A 465 -11.46 -3.35 13.97
CA ILE A 465 -10.60 -3.72 12.85
C ILE A 465 -10.07 -2.44 12.21
N PRO A 466 -8.73 -2.22 12.16
CA PRO A 466 -8.17 -1.06 11.49
C PRO A 466 -8.57 -1.01 10.00
N VAL A 467 -8.96 0.16 9.49
CA VAL A 467 -9.41 0.31 8.08
C VAL A 467 -8.33 -0.04 7.05
N PHE A 468 -7.06 0.03 7.41
CA PHE A 468 -5.94 -0.31 6.53
C PHE A 468 -5.44 -1.75 6.68
N LEU A 469 -6.14 -2.58 7.48
CA LEU A 469 -5.75 -3.98 7.68
C LEU A 469 -5.94 -4.77 6.38
N ASN A 470 -4.86 -5.40 5.92
CA ASN A 470 -4.87 -6.40 4.86
C ASN A 470 -4.35 -7.72 5.42
N VAL A 471 -5.10 -8.80 5.25
CA VAL A 471 -4.75 -10.14 5.73
C VAL A 471 -5.05 -11.14 4.61
N GLY A 472 -4.02 -11.49 3.87
CA GLY A 472 -4.16 -12.39 2.72
C GLY A 472 -5.16 -11.88 1.68
N ASN A 473 -6.01 -12.81 1.21
CA ASN A 473 -7.13 -12.48 0.32
C ASN A 473 -8.45 -12.33 1.08
N ASP A 474 -8.43 -12.55 2.39
CA ASP A 474 -9.64 -12.71 3.19
C ASP A 474 -10.12 -11.40 3.80
N ILE A 475 -9.17 -10.50 4.08
CA ILE A 475 -9.44 -9.14 4.55
C ILE A 475 -8.63 -8.19 3.70
N PHE A 476 -9.31 -7.36 2.95
CA PHE A 476 -8.72 -6.54 1.90
C PHE A 476 -9.21 -5.11 1.97
N THR A 477 -8.33 -4.14 1.77
CA THR A 477 -8.67 -2.73 1.66
C THR A 477 -7.95 -2.05 0.50
N SER A 478 -8.64 -1.12 -0.17
CA SER A 478 -8.09 -0.26 -1.22
C SER A 478 -8.77 1.12 -1.17
N GLY A 479 -8.08 2.11 -0.63
CA GLY A 479 -8.68 3.41 -0.33
C GLY A 479 -9.86 3.25 0.65
N ASN A 480 -11.03 3.75 0.26
CA ASN A 480 -12.25 3.62 1.06
C ASN A 480 -12.92 2.25 0.97
N TYR A 481 -12.55 1.44 -0.02
CA TYR A 481 -13.13 0.13 -0.25
C TYR A 481 -12.56 -0.93 0.68
N HIS A 482 -13.44 -1.77 1.23
CA HIS A 482 -13.12 -2.90 2.10
C HIS A 482 -13.85 -4.14 1.63
N GLY A 483 -13.16 -5.27 1.67
CA GLY A 483 -13.72 -6.59 1.43
C GLY A 483 -13.34 -7.55 2.54
N VAL A 484 -14.31 -8.30 3.06
CA VAL A 484 -14.08 -9.32 4.09
C VAL A 484 -14.77 -10.61 3.71
N ALA A 485 -14.00 -11.71 3.60
CA ALA A 485 -14.53 -13.04 3.44
C ALA A 485 -15.09 -13.54 4.77
N LEU A 486 -16.39 -13.80 4.83
CA LEU A 486 -17.06 -14.24 6.06
C LEU A 486 -16.99 -15.76 6.20
N PRO A 487 -16.55 -16.31 7.35
CA PRO A 487 -16.41 -17.75 7.58
C PRO A 487 -17.71 -18.52 7.32
N ALA A 488 -17.58 -19.79 6.92
CA ALA A 488 -18.71 -20.66 6.63
C ALA A 488 -19.56 -20.90 7.88
N ARG A 489 -20.71 -20.23 7.96
CA ARG A 489 -21.73 -20.33 9.00
C ARG A 489 -23.09 -19.90 8.49
N GLU A 490 -24.13 -20.13 9.27
CA GLU A 490 -25.47 -19.62 8.96
C GLU A 490 -25.50 -18.10 9.14
N ILE A 491 -25.75 -17.38 8.04
CA ILE A 491 -25.78 -15.91 7.99
C ILE A 491 -27.14 -15.49 7.46
N GLU A 492 -27.90 -14.76 8.26
CA GLU A 492 -29.17 -14.13 7.87
C GLU A 492 -28.98 -12.64 7.61
N THR A 493 -28.11 -11.98 8.39
CA THR A 493 -27.80 -10.56 8.24
C THR A 493 -26.33 -10.28 8.47
N VAL A 494 -25.79 -9.28 7.74
CA VAL A 494 -24.44 -8.75 7.94
C VAL A 494 -24.51 -7.24 8.09
N GLY A 495 -23.81 -6.72 9.09
CA GLY A 495 -23.75 -5.28 9.33
C GLY A 495 -22.33 -4.79 9.54
N VAL A 496 -22.13 -3.49 9.34
CA VAL A 496 -20.87 -2.79 9.58
C VAL A 496 -21.13 -1.42 10.18
N ARG A 497 -20.24 -0.98 11.08
CA ARG A 497 -20.15 0.40 11.54
C ARG A 497 -18.70 0.88 11.52
N ALA A 498 -18.49 2.15 11.30
CA ALA A 498 -17.20 2.81 11.44
C ALA A 498 -17.00 3.32 12.87
N LEU A 499 -15.75 3.31 13.32
CA LEU A 499 -15.32 3.81 14.61
C LEU A 499 -14.18 4.80 14.42
N TYR A 500 -14.10 5.79 15.28
CA TYR A 500 -12.93 6.63 15.47
C TYR A 500 -12.39 6.41 16.89
N ILE A 501 -11.10 6.07 17.00
CA ILE A 501 -10.45 5.79 18.28
C ILE A 501 -9.10 6.48 18.30
N ASP A 502 -8.99 7.57 19.08
CA ASP A 502 -7.76 8.36 19.25
C ASP A 502 -7.51 8.55 20.76
N GLY A 503 -6.72 7.67 21.34
CA GLY A 503 -6.52 7.59 22.78
C GLY A 503 -7.83 7.36 23.54
N ASP A 504 -8.24 8.35 24.35
CA ASP A 504 -9.49 8.31 25.12
C ASP A 504 -10.71 8.81 24.32
N ILE A 505 -10.50 9.34 23.12
CA ILE A 505 -11.57 9.82 22.24
C ILE A 505 -12.13 8.62 21.47
N ARG A 506 -13.46 8.43 21.54
CA ARG A 506 -14.15 7.37 20.79
C ARG A 506 -15.43 7.92 20.18
N GLY A 507 -15.58 7.70 18.87
CA GLY A 507 -16.80 7.96 18.11
C GLY A 507 -17.26 6.71 17.38
N GLU A 508 -18.56 6.62 17.11
CA GLU A 508 -19.17 5.48 16.44
C GLU A 508 -20.22 5.95 15.43
N SER A 509 -20.23 5.36 14.26
CA SER A 509 -21.32 5.57 13.28
C SER A 509 -22.56 4.74 13.63
N GLU A 510 -23.67 4.98 12.92
CA GLU A 510 -24.77 4.03 12.88
C GLU A 510 -24.32 2.70 12.24
N ILE A 511 -24.96 1.57 12.64
CA ILE A 511 -24.73 0.27 12.01
C ILE A 511 -25.58 0.20 10.75
N VAL A 512 -24.94 -0.05 9.61
CA VAL A 512 -25.63 -0.36 8.35
C VAL A 512 -25.67 -1.88 8.18
N THR A 513 -26.84 -2.43 7.85
CA THR A 513 -27.05 -3.89 7.79
C THR A 513 -27.78 -4.28 6.50
N VAL A 514 -27.40 -5.43 5.94
CA VAL A 514 -28.09 -6.09 4.82
C VAL A 514 -28.48 -7.52 5.21
N ASP A 515 -29.55 -8.04 4.58
CA ASP A 515 -29.89 -9.44 4.66
C ASP A 515 -28.98 -10.29 3.72
N LYS A 516 -29.12 -11.61 3.80
CA LYS A 516 -28.33 -12.56 2.98
C LYS A 516 -28.53 -12.38 1.46
N ASP A 517 -29.58 -11.71 1.04
CA ASP A 517 -29.87 -11.40 -0.37
C ASP A 517 -29.33 -9.98 -0.77
N GLY A 518 -28.62 -9.31 0.15
CA GLY A 518 -28.03 -7.98 -0.05
C GLY A 518 -29.02 -6.81 0.08
N ASN A 519 -30.26 -7.07 0.55
CA ASN A 519 -31.22 -6.01 0.74
C ASN A 519 -30.98 -5.27 2.06
N PRO A 520 -31.06 -3.93 2.10
CA PRO A 520 -30.90 -3.18 3.34
C PRO A 520 -31.92 -3.63 4.40
N VAL A 521 -31.42 -4.05 5.54
CA VAL A 521 -32.25 -4.28 6.73
C VAL A 521 -32.41 -2.93 7.42
N LEU A 522 -33.52 -2.27 7.18
CA LEU A 522 -33.85 -1.07 7.94
C LEU A 522 -34.05 -1.49 9.38
N GLY A 523 -33.23 -0.97 10.29
CA GLY A 523 -33.41 -1.14 11.72
C GLY A 523 -34.82 -0.71 12.10
N VAL A 524 -35.70 -1.66 12.32
CA VAL A 524 -36.97 -1.40 12.97
C VAL A 524 -36.65 -1.35 14.45
N GLU A 525 -36.09 -0.23 14.93
CA GLU A 525 -36.45 0.16 16.28
C GLU A 525 -37.97 0.25 16.31
N ASN A 526 -38.60 -0.45 17.21
CA ASN A 526 -40.04 -0.36 17.42
C ASN A 526 -40.40 1.11 17.59
N ILE A 527 -40.74 1.75 16.48
CA ILE A 527 -41.42 3.05 16.51
C ILE A 527 -42.75 2.72 17.19
N SER A 528 -42.83 2.99 18.47
CA SER A 528 -44.12 2.95 19.16
C SER A 528 -45.05 3.83 18.34
N ASP A 529 -46.22 3.31 17.97
CA ASP A 529 -47.23 3.94 17.09
C ASP A 529 -47.66 5.36 17.53
N ASP A 530 -47.09 5.89 18.62
CA ASP A 530 -47.42 7.19 19.23
C ASP A 530 -46.43 8.33 18.89
N SER A 531 -45.38 8.13 18.09
CA SER A 531 -44.45 9.23 17.76
C SER A 531 -44.92 10.00 16.54
N SER A 532 -45.28 11.28 16.72
CA SER A 532 -45.59 12.18 15.63
C SER A 532 -44.35 12.68 14.90
N VAL A 533 -44.43 12.85 13.58
CA VAL A 533 -43.36 13.48 12.79
C VAL A 533 -43.16 14.92 13.26
N ALA A 534 -41.99 15.22 13.83
CA ALA A 534 -41.65 16.54 14.32
C ALA A 534 -41.27 17.48 13.17
N ARG A 535 -40.51 16.97 12.19
CA ARG A 535 -40.12 17.70 10.98
C ARG A 535 -39.80 16.75 9.83
N THR A 536 -39.90 17.25 8.60
CA THR A 536 -39.45 16.54 7.39
C THR A 536 -38.47 17.44 6.65
N GLU A 537 -37.30 16.88 6.35
CA GLU A 537 -36.23 17.54 5.64
C GLU A 537 -36.02 16.85 4.28
N TYR A 538 -35.55 17.60 3.28
CA TYR A 538 -35.29 17.09 1.95
C TYR A 538 -33.86 17.38 1.53
N PHE A 539 -33.23 16.40 0.91
CA PHE A 539 -31.87 16.51 0.39
C PHE A 539 -31.85 16.08 -1.08
N ASP A 540 -30.96 16.65 -1.86
CA ASP A 540 -30.69 16.16 -3.20
C ASP A 540 -29.91 14.83 -3.13
N LEU A 541 -29.61 14.21 -4.27
CA LEU A 541 -28.87 12.95 -4.33
C LEU A 541 -27.39 13.10 -3.93
N PHE A 542 -26.91 14.32 -3.71
CA PHE A 542 -25.57 14.65 -3.23
C PHE A 542 -25.55 15.03 -1.74
N GLY A 543 -26.68 14.81 -1.03
CA GLY A 543 -26.80 15.10 0.40
C GLY A 543 -26.99 16.58 0.77
N ARG A 544 -27.14 17.50 -0.21
CA ARG A 544 -27.35 18.91 0.08
C ARG A 544 -28.81 19.19 0.45
N HIS A 545 -29.02 19.90 1.54
CA HIS A 545 -30.37 20.30 1.99
C HIS A 545 -31.07 21.17 0.93
N ILE A 546 -32.33 20.88 0.66
CA ILE A 546 -33.13 21.59 -0.32
C ILE A 546 -34.49 22.02 0.28
N ASP A 547 -34.79 23.33 0.20
CA ASP A 547 -36.03 23.90 0.74
C ASP A 547 -37.21 23.76 -0.22
N ARG A 548 -36.94 23.59 -1.52
CA ARG A 548 -37.96 23.46 -2.55
C ARG A 548 -37.55 22.45 -3.63
N THR A 549 -38.45 21.54 -3.97
CA THR A 549 -38.27 20.57 -5.04
C THR A 549 -39.22 20.81 -6.20
N ALA A 550 -38.72 20.68 -7.44
CA ALA A 550 -39.61 20.64 -8.62
C ALA A 550 -40.34 19.30 -8.66
N LYS A 551 -41.58 19.31 -9.15
CA LYS A 551 -42.39 18.11 -9.33
C LYS A 551 -41.67 17.11 -10.26
N GLY A 552 -41.60 15.86 -9.86
CA GLY A 552 -40.88 14.80 -10.59
C GLY A 552 -39.39 14.67 -10.25
N THR A 553 -38.87 15.44 -9.30
CA THR A 553 -37.48 15.33 -8.86
C THR A 553 -37.33 14.19 -7.85
N VAL A 554 -36.28 13.38 -8.03
CA VAL A 554 -35.88 12.36 -7.04
C VAL A 554 -35.12 13.06 -5.92
N VAL A 555 -35.58 12.85 -4.69
CA VAL A 555 -34.99 13.46 -3.50
C VAL A 555 -34.91 12.43 -2.37
N ILE A 556 -34.04 12.71 -1.39
CA ILE A 556 -33.97 11.99 -0.12
C ILE A 556 -34.87 12.73 0.86
N GLU A 557 -35.90 12.08 1.37
CA GLU A 557 -36.78 12.58 2.43
C GLU A 557 -36.33 12.04 3.77
N ARG A 558 -35.97 12.90 4.73
CA ARG A 558 -35.67 12.58 6.11
C ARG A 558 -36.79 13.05 7.01
N LYS A 559 -37.45 12.14 7.70
CA LYS A 559 -38.42 12.44 8.74
C LYS A 559 -37.78 12.30 10.11
N VAL A 560 -37.91 13.35 10.91
CA VAL A 560 -37.48 13.36 12.32
C VAL A 560 -38.76 13.26 13.17
N PHE A 561 -38.82 12.27 14.03
CA PHE A 561 -39.93 12.05 14.93
C PHE A 561 -39.76 12.77 16.26
N SER A 562 -40.86 12.94 17.01
CA SER A 562 -40.83 13.64 18.30
C SER A 562 -39.98 12.94 19.39
N ASN A 563 -39.68 11.70 19.23
CA ASN A 563 -38.78 10.93 20.09
C ASN A 563 -37.28 11.01 19.70
N GLY A 564 -36.95 11.82 18.67
CA GLY A 564 -35.60 11.98 18.15
C GLY A 564 -35.19 10.94 17.09
N SER A 565 -35.98 9.88 16.88
CA SER A 565 -35.71 8.90 15.81
C SER A 565 -35.87 9.51 14.43
N THR A 566 -35.17 8.96 13.42
CA THR A 566 -35.25 9.47 12.04
C THR A 566 -35.58 8.34 11.07
N GLN A 567 -36.34 8.67 10.02
CA GLN A 567 -36.59 7.79 8.89
C GLN A 567 -36.16 8.48 7.61
N VAL A 568 -35.32 7.80 6.82
CA VAL A 568 -34.84 8.33 5.55
C VAL A 568 -35.33 7.45 4.41
N LYS A 569 -35.81 8.05 3.34
CA LYS A 569 -36.21 7.33 2.12
C LYS A 569 -36.01 8.17 0.87
N LYS A 570 -35.77 7.49 -0.25
CA LYS A 570 -35.72 8.10 -1.57
C LYS A 570 -37.16 8.22 -2.11
N VAL A 571 -37.56 9.41 -2.48
CA VAL A 571 -38.92 9.69 -2.98
C VAL A 571 -38.86 10.50 -4.28
N ILE A 572 -39.92 10.37 -5.11
CA ILE A 572 -40.17 11.26 -6.25
C ILE A 572 -41.22 12.25 -5.81
N ARG A 573 -40.89 13.54 -5.86
CA ARG A 573 -41.81 14.61 -5.49
C ARG A 573 -42.48 15.27 -6.68
#